data_a833e1cbae4f639c25c1d5fe6813370a
#
_entry.id   a833e1cbae4f639c25c1d5fe6813370a
#
_cell.length_a   1.000
_cell.length_b   1.000
_cell.length_c   1.000
_cell.angle_alpha   90.00
_cell.angle_beta   90.00
_cell.angle_gamma   90.00
#
_symmetry.space_group_name_H-M   'P 1'
#
loop_
_entity.id
_entity.type
_entity.pdbx_description
1 polymer ?
#
loop_
_entity_poly.entity_id
_entity_poly.type
_entity_poly.pdbx_seq_one_letter_code
_entity_poly.pdbx_strand_id
1 'polypeptide(L)'
;VFFLFNVLPGDPAQMVLDQNATEVQLQKVKKKYGFDLPIGKQYLIYLNDLAPISFHSKNTNDFTFYSSHKYGGLILFSFSKVSVVFKAPFLRTSYQRQGKKVRTIIAETLPNTIILAVASIIIAVLLGFFLGIISGIYNGTWVDKTIQLISTVGMSVPSFFSAILFSWIFGALLNAHTNLNMTGSLYELDDFGEGAQLQIKNLILPAFVLGIRPLAVIVQLVRSGLIEVMSQDYIRTAKAKGLSPLSVIYKHVLKNSLNPVITAVSGWFASMLAGAVFVEY
;
A
#
# COMPACT_ATOMS: atom_id res chain seq x y z
N VAL A 1 1.50 -13.05 -10.46
CA VAL A 1 0.40 -13.49 -9.56
C VAL A 1 -0.07 -14.90 -9.93
N PHE A 2 -0.58 -15.15 -11.17
CA PHE A 2 -1.12 -16.47 -11.54
C PHE A 2 -0.13 -17.63 -11.30
N PHE A 3 1.08 -17.52 -11.81
CA PHE A 3 2.12 -18.56 -11.65
C PHE A 3 2.52 -18.74 -10.18
N LEU A 4 2.61 -17.66 -9.42
CA LEU A 4 2.95 -17.73 -8.01
C LEU A 4 1.95 -18.61 -7.24
N PHE A 5 0.65 -18.44 -7.46
CA PHE A 5 -0.38 -19.24 -6.79
C PHE A 5 -0.47 -20.68 -7.30
N ASN A 6 -0.03 -20.96 -8.52
CA ASN A 6 -0.09 -22.33 -9.08
C ASN A 6 1.21 -23.12 -8.86
N VAL A 7 2.34 -22.46 -8.56
CA VAL A 7 3.64 -23.11 -8.29
C VAL A 7 3.84 -23.33 -6.78
N LEU A 8 3.23 -22.49 -5.93
CA LEU A 8 3.28 -22.71 -4.48
C LEU A 8 2.61 -24.05 -4.11
N PRO A 9 3.24 -24.84 -3.22
CA PRO A 9 2.66 -26.09 -2.78
C PRO A 9 1.33 -25.84 -2.03
N GLY A 10 0.27 -26.48 -2.48
CA GLY A 10 -1.08 -26.38 -1.92
C GLY A 10 -2.14 -26.52 -3.01
N ASP A 11 -3.27 -27.15 -2.68
CA ASP A 11 -4.42 -27.23 -3.58
C ASP A 11 -5.30 -26.00 -3.37
N PRO A 12 -5.43 -25.09 -4.38
CA PRO A 12 -6.28 -23.91 -4.25
C PRO A 12 -7.72 -24.24 -3.85
N ALA A 13 -8.21 -25.42 -4.17
CA ALA A 13 -9.55 -25.86 -3.79
C ALA A 13 -9.68 -26.14 -2.27
N GLN A 14 -8.59 -26.51 -1.61
CA GLN A 14 -8.56 -26.68 -0.16
C GLN A 14 -8.59 -25.34 0.59
N MET A 15 -8.13 -24.25 -0.02
CA MET A 15 -8.24 -22.90 0.57
C MET A 15 -9.68 -22.39 0.64
N VAL A 16 -10.58 -22.95 -0.16
CA VAL A 16 -12.01 -22.57 -0.22
C VAL A 16 -12.86 -23.37 0.75
N LEU A 17 -12.35 -24.52 1.17
CA LEU A 17 -13.06 -25.49 2.01
C LEU A 17 -12.33 -25.65 3.34
N ASP A 18 -13.09 -25.97 4.39
CA ASP A 18 -12.50 -26.35 5.68
C ASP A 18 -11.69 -27.64 5.56
N GLN A 19 -10.74 -27.86 6.47
CA GLN A 19 -9.82 -29.01 6.49
C GLN A 19 -10.53 -30.38 6.49
N ASN A 20 -11.82 -30.42 6.85
CA ASN A 20 -12.64 -31.64 6.90
C ASN A 20 -13.52 -31.84 5.65
N ALA A 21 -13.22 -31.17 4.55
CA ALA A 21 -14.02 -31.27 3.33
C ALA A 21 -13.94 -32.68 2.70
N THR A 22 -15.08 -33.20 2.28
CA THR A 22 -15.15 -34.48 1.55
C THR A 22 -14.60 -34.36 0.15
N GLU A 23 -14.10 -35.45 -0.46
CA GLU A 23 -13.62 -35.44 -1.85
C GLU A 23 -14.67 -34.96 -2.85
N VAL A 24 -15.94 -35.28 -2.59
CA VAL A 24 -17.06 -34.81 -3.44
C VAL A 24 -17.21 -33.29 -3.41
N GLN A 25 -17.02 -32.69 -2.25
CA GLN A 25 -17.03 -31.21 -2.12
C GLN A 25 -15.82 -30.59 -2.82
N LEU A 26 -14.65 -31.20 -2.69
CA LEU A 26 -13.42 -30.77 -3.35
C LEU A 26 -13.58 -30.77 -4.88
N GLN A 27 -14.14 -31.85 -5.45
CA GLN A 27 -14.41 -31.98 -6.88
C GLN A 27 -15.40 -30.90 -7.37
N LYS A 28 -16.46 -30.63 -6.60
CA LYS A 28 -17.41 -29.55 -6.92
C LYS A 28 -16.75 -28.17 -6.95
N VAL A 29 -15.87 -27.88 -5.98
CA VAL A 29 -15.13 -26.64 -5.92
C VAL A 29 -14.14 -26.54 -7.07
N LYS A 30 -13.37 -27.60 -7.36
CA LYS A 30 -12.47 -27.62 -8.53
C LYS A 30 -13.19 -27.29 -9.82
N LYS A 31 -14.36 -27.90 -10.06
CA LYS A 31 -15.17 -27.63 -11.25
C LYS A 31 -15.74 -26.21 -11.24
N LYS A 32 -16.19 -25.71 -10.08
CA LYS A 32 -16.77 -24.36 -9.94
C LYS A 32 -15.76 -23.26 -10.23
N TYR A 33 -14.49 -23.43 -9.87
CA TYR A 33 -13.43 -22.44 -10.05
C TYR A 33 -12.50 -22.73 -11.24
N GLY A 34 -12.72 -23.87 -11.94
CA GLY A 34 -11.94 -24.28 -13.10
C GLY A 34 -10.54 -24.78 -12.77
N PHE A 35 -10.32 -25.25 -11.51
CA PHE A 35 -9.03 -25.83 -11.08
C PHE A 35 -8.79 -27.23 -11.64
N ASP A 36 -9.82 -27.88 -12.18
CA ASP A 36 -9.76 -29.17 -12.86
C ASP A 36 -9.20 -29.06 -14.29
N LEU A 37 -9.07 -27.85 -14.83
CA LEU A 37 -8.56 -27.62 -16.17
C LEU A 37 -7.02 -27.69 -16.21
N PRO A 38 -6.40 -28.04 -17.35
CA PRO A 38 -4.95 -27.94 -17.53
C PRO A 38 -4.45 -26.51 -17.26
N ILE A 39 -3.27 -26.38 -16.64
CA ILE A 39 -2.72 -25.10 -16.17
C ILE A 39 -2.62 -24.05 -17.28
N GLY A 40 -2.26 -24.47 -18.51
CA GLY A 40 -2.22 -23.56 -19.67
C GLY A 40 -3.61 -23.01 -20.02
N LYS A 41 -4.66 -23.82 -19.91
CA LYS A 41 -6.04 -23.39 -20.15
C LYS A 41 -6.52 -22.46 -19.05
N GLN A 42 -6.19 -22.75 -17.78
CA GLN A 42 -6.47 -21.85 -16.67
C GLN A 42 -5.81 -20.48 -16.87
N TYR A 43 -4.57 -20.45 -17.37
CA TYR A 43 -3.86 -19.20 -17.65
C TYR A 43 -4.51 -18.38 -18.76
N LEU A 44 -4.90 -19.03 -19.87
CA LEU A 44 -5.62 -18.36 -20.96
C LEU A 44 -6.96 -17.78 -20.49
N ILE A 45 -7.70 -18.51 -19.67
CA ILE A 45 -8.95 -18.02 -19.07
C ILE A 45 -8.68 -16.84 -18.14
N TYR A 46 -7.61 -16.90 -17.33
CA TYR A 46 -7.21 -15.80 -16.45
C TYR A 46 -6.88 -14.52 -17.24
N LEU A 47 -6.14 -14.65 -18.35
CA LEU A 47 -5.87 -13.51 -19.24
C LEU A 47 -7.16 -12.96 -19.88
N ASN A 48 -8.05 -13.84 -20.32
CA ASN A 48 -9.36 -13.46 -20.88
C ASN A 48 -10.25 -12.76 -19.83
N ASP A 49 -10.19 -13.18 -18.56
CA ASP A 49 -10.92 -12.53 -17.48
C ASP A 49 -10.41 -11.11 -17.23
N LEU A 50 -9.10 -10.87 -17.33
CA LEU A 50 -8.49 -9.55 -17.16
C LEU A 50 -8.62 -8.63 -18.38
N ALA A 51 -8.76 -9.20 -19.57
CA ALA A 51 -8.83 -8.44 -20.80
C ALA A 51 -10.12 -7.60 -20.86
N PRO A 52 -10.03 -6.32 -21.29
CA PRO A 52 -11.21 -5.49 -21.52
C PRO A 52 -12.09 -6.00 -22.67
N ILE A 53 -11.48 -6.64 -23.68
CA ILE A 53 -12.19 -7.37 -24.74
C ILE A 53 -11.98 -8.85 -24.47
N SER A 54 -13.06 -9.59 -24.26
CA SER A 54 -13.01 -10.98 -23.79
C SER A 54 -13.95 -11.89 -24.56
N PHE A 55 -13.59 -13.16 -24.65
CA PHE A 55 -14.31 -14.20 -25.38
C PHE A 55 -15.03 -15.11 -24.39
N HIS A 56 -16.32 -15.30 -24.56
CA HIS A 56 -17.15 -16.08 -23.66
C HIS A 56 -17.98 -17.10 -24.40
N SER A 57 -18.07 -18.31 -23.84
CA SER A 57 -18.91 -19.37 -24.36
C SER A 57 -20.40 -19.06 -24.16
N LYS A 58 -21.25 -19.53 -25.07
CA LYS A 58 -22.71 -19.53 -24.92
C LYS A 58 -23.24 -20.81 -24.27
N ASN A 59 -22.38 -21.82 -24.09
CA ASN A 59 -22.79 -23.04 -23.42
C ASN A 59 -22.80 -22.85 -21.90
N THR A 60 -23.95 -23.06 -21.28
CA THR A 60 -24.18 -22.90 -19.82
C THR A 60 -23.29 -23.81 -18.95
N ASN A 61 -22.84 -24.93 -19.50
CA ASN A 61 -21.98 -25.88 -18.79
C ASN A 61 -20.48 -25.50 -18.85
N ASP A 62 -20.13 -24.48 -19.63
CA ASP A 62 -18.74 -24.06 -19.78
C ASP A 62 -18.35 -23.06 -18.69
N PHE A 63 -17.15 -23.20 -18.12
CA PHE A 63 -16.64 -22.28 -17.09
C PHE A 63 -16.63 -20.81 -17.57
N THR A 64 -16.39 -20.61 -18.86
CA THR A 64 -16.34 -19.29 -19.52
C THR A 64 -17.71 -18.78 -19.99
N PHE A 65 -18.81 -19.44 -19.59
CA PHE A 65 -20.17 -19.02 -19.97
C PHE A 65 -20.42 -17.57 -19.61
N TYR A 66 -20.91 -16.79 -20.58
CA TYR A 66 -21.27 -15.39 -20.37
C TYR A 66 -22.52 -15.26 -19.54
N SER A 67 -22.41 -14.55 -18.43
CA SER A 67 -23.53 -14.08 -17.64
C SER A 67 -23.31 -12.61 -17.29
N SER A 68 -24.30 -11.77 -17.56
CA SER A 68 -24.24 -10.35 -17.22
C SER A 68 -24.04 -10.11 -15.72
N HIS A 69 -24.58 -11.00 -14.89
CA HIS A 69 -24.43 -10.96 -13.43
C HIS A 69 -22.98 -11.28 -12.97
N LYS A 70 -22.29 -12.19 -13.70
CA LYS A 70 -20.91 -12.60 -13.39
C LYS A 70 -19.89 -11.58 -13.88
N TYR A 71 -19.95 -11.25 -15.17
CA TYR A 71 -18.93 -10.47 -15.85
C TYR A 71 -19.27 -8.99 -16.01
N GLY A 72 -20.57 -8.67 -16.14
CA GLY A 72 -21.03 -7.35 -16.57
C GLY A 72 -20.62 -7.05 -18.01
N GLY A 73 -20.64 -5.78 -18.40
CA GLY A 73 -20.17 -5.33 -19.71
C GLY A 73 -21.19 -5.42 -20.84
N LEU A 74 -20.74 -5.03 -22.05
CA LEU A 74 -21.56 -4.95 -23.25
C LEU A 74 -21.09 -6.02 -24.26
N ILE A 75 -22.04 -6.75 -24.85
CA ILE A 75 -21.75 -7.68 -25.93
C ILE A 75 -21.52 -6.86 -27.20
N LEU A 76 -20.30 -6.92 -27.74
CA LEU A 76 -19.93 -6.27 -29.00
C LEU A 76 -20.39 -7.09 -30.20
N PHE A 77 -20.04 -8.37 -30.19
CA PHE A 77 -20.36 -9.30 -31.28
C PHE A 77 -20.80 -10.64 -30.70
N SER A 78 -21.74 -11.28 -31.37
CA SER A 78 -22.29 -12.56 -30.96
C SER A 78 -22.24 -13.56 -32.12
N PHE A 79 -21.33 -14.54 -32.04
CA PHE A 79 -21.21 -15.63 -32.98
C PHE A 79 -22.02 -16.86 -32.52
N SER A 80 -22.09 -17.90 -33.32
CA SER A 80 -22.86 -19.11 -33.01
C SER A 80 -22.49 -19.72 -31.62
N LYS A 81 -21.20 -19.83 -31.32
CA LYS A 81 -20.69 -20.49 -30.10
C LYS A 81 -20.03 -19.56 -29.08
N VAL A 82 -19.65 -18.34 -29.51
CA VAL A 82 -18.84 -17.42 -28.72
C VAL A 82 -19.42 -16.03 -28.79
N SER A 83 -19.42 -15.31 -27.67
CA SER A 83 -19.72 -13.89 -27.58
C SER A 83 -18.46 -13.10 -27.26
N VAL A 84 -18.24 -12.00 -27.97
CA VAL A 84 -17.18 -11.03 -27.69
C VAL A 84 -17.77 -9.92 -26.83
N VAL A 85 -17.19 -9.69 -25.67
CA VAL A 85 -17.74 -8.79 -24.64
C VAL A 85 -16.71 -7.73 -24.30
N PHE A 86 -17.15 -6.48 -24.25
CA PHE A 86 -16.38 -5.38 -23.68
C PHE A 86 -16.78 -5.21 -22.21
N LYS A 87 -15.81 -5.39 -21.28
CA LYS A 87 -16.06 -5.39 -19.86
C LYS A 87 -14.89 -4.78 -19.08
N ALA A 88 -15.13 -4.37 -17.86
CA ALA A 88 -14.06 -4.11 -16.91
C ALA A 88 -13.32 -5.42 -16.56
N PRO A 89 -12.01 -5.37 -16.21
CA PRO A 89 -11.27 -6.54 -15.75
C PRO A 89 -12.03 -7.31 -14.66
N PHE A 90 -12.23 -8.60 -14.87
CA PHE A 90 -12.93 -9.47 -13.93
C PHE A 90 -11.91 -10.17 -13.03
N LEU A 91 -11.82 -9.72 -11.78
CA LEU A 91 -10.88 -10.23 -10.77
C LEU A 91 -11.38 -11.48 -10.04
N ARG A 92 -12.46 -12.10 -10.54
CA ARG A 92 -13.12 -13.26 -9.94
C ARG A 92 -13.72 -12.98 -8.55
N THR A 93 -14.08 -14.05 -7.86
CA THR A 93 -14.58 -14.04 -6.49
C THR A 93 -13.49 -14.46 -5.53
N SER A 94 -13.52 -13.92 -4.31
CA SER A 94 -12.58 -14.28 -3.25
C SER A 94 -12.72 -15.75 -2.87
N TYR A 95 -11.59 -16.41 -2.62
CA TYR A 95 -11.56 -17.77 -2.11
C TYR A 95 -11.80 -17.82 -0.59
N GLN A 96 -11.39 -16.78 0.14
CA GLN A 96 -11.58 -16.69 1.59
C GLN A 96 -12.96 -16.15 1.97
N ARG A 97 -13.41 -15.08 1.30
CA ARG A 97 -14.74 -14.48 1.52
C ARG A 97 -15.70 -15.02 0.48
N GLN A 98 -16.31 -16.16 0.76
CA GLN A 98 -17.18 -16.86 -0.20
C GLN A 98 -18.27 -15.96 -0.75
N GLY A 99 -18.41 -15.95 -2.09
CA GLY A 99 -19.41 -15.19 -2.81
C GLY A 99 -19.10 -13.70 -3.03
N LYS A 100 -18.08 -13.13 -2.37
CA LYS A 100 -17.74 -11.73 -2.53
C LYS A 100 -16.76 -11.53 -3.71
N LYS A 101 -17.08 -10.60 -4.62
CA LYS A 101 -16.19 -10.26 -5.75
C LYS A 101 -14.93 -9.58 -5.24
N VAL A 102 -13.75 -9.94 -5.76
CA VAL A 102 -12.47 -9.31 -5.39
C VAL A 102 -12.50 -7.80 -5.65
N ARG A 103 -13.12 -7.36 -6.75
CA ARG A 103 -13.32 -5.92 -7.05
C ARG A 103 -14.04 -5.19 -5.91
N THR A 104 -15.06 -5.79 -5.32
CA THR A 104 -15.80 -5.18 -4.21
C THR A 104 -14.94 -5.07 -2.97
N ILE A 105 -14.16 -6.12 -2.65
CA ILE A 105 -13.24 -6.09 -1.51
C ILE A 105 -12.21 -4.97 -1.69
N ILE A 106 -11.60 -4.87 -2.87
CA ILE A 106 -10.64 -3.80 -3.16
C ILE A 106 -11.30 -2.42 -3.02
N ALA A 107 -12.51 -2.23 -3.56
CA ALA A 107 -13.19 -0.95 -3.48
C ALA A 107 -13.56 -0.55 -2.03
N GLU A 108 -13.78 -1.50 -1.15
CA GLU A 108 -14.07 -1.27 0.28
C GLU A 108 -12.81 -0.99 1.10
N THR A 109 -11.67 -1.64 0.78
CA THR A 109 -10.46 -1.55 1.59
C THR A 109 -9.46 -0.50 1.09
N LEU A 110 -9.32 -0.36 -0.23
CA LEU A 110 -8.33 0.53 -0.85
C LEU A 110 -8.44 2.00 -0.41
N PRO A 111 -9.62 2.61 -0.22
CA PRO A 111 -9.71 3.99 0.26
C PRO A 111 -9.03 4.20 1.62
N ASN A 112 -9.21 3.28 2.56
CA ASN A 112 -8.58 3.37 3.89
C ASN A 112 -7.06 3.24 3.79
N THR A 113 -6.58 2.30 2.99
CA THR A 113 -5.14 2.13 2.70
C THR A 113 -4.54 3.39 2.06
N ILE A 114 -5.25 4.04 1.13
CA ILE A 114 -4.81 5.30 0.51
C ILE A 114 -4.72 6.41 1.56
N ILE A 115 -5.74 6.57 2.41
CA ILE A 115 -5.74 7.58 3.49
C ILE A 115 -4.55 7.36 4.42
N LEU A 116 -4.33 6.13 4.85
CA LEU A 116 -3.19 5.76 5.69
C LEU A 116 -1.85 6.05 5.01
N ALA A 117 -1.69 5.65 3.75
CA ALA A 117 -0.46 5.88 2.99
C ALA A 117 -0.16 7.37 2.79
N VAL A 118 -1.19 8.18 2.46
CA VAL A 118 -1.06 9.63 2.31
C VAL A 118 -0.67 10.28 3.64
N ALA A 119 -1.35 9.94 4.73
CA ALA A 119 -1.03 10.45 6.06
C ALA A 119 0.41 10.10 6.47
N SER A 120 0.83 8.85 6.23
CA SER A 120 2.18 8.37 6.52
C SER A 120 3.26 9.12 5.73
N ILE A 121 3.04 9.34 4.44
CA ILE A 121 3.98 10.10 3.59
C ILE A 121 4.04 11.56 4.02
N ILE A 122 2.93 12.19 4.36
CA ILE A 122 2.93 13.58 4.85
C ILE A 122 3.77 13.68 6.13
N ILE A 123 3.56 12.81 7.10
CA ILE A 123 4.35 12.76 8.34
C ILE A 123 5.83 12.54 8.03
N ALA A 124 6.14 11.55 7.17
CA ALA A 124 7.51 11.22 6.79
C ALA A 124 8.23 12.38 6.08
N VAL A 125 7.54 13.08 5.17
CA VAL A 125 8.08 14.23 4.46
C VAL A 125 8.32 15.39 5.42
N LEU A 126 7.33 15.78 6.22
CA LEU A 126 7.45 16.93 7.12
C LEU A 126 8.58 16.71 8.14
N LEU A 127 8.56 15.58 8.85
CA LEU A 127 9.59 15.27 9.84
C LEU A 127 10.95 14.96 9.19
N GLY A 128 10.96 14.26 8.08
CA GLY A 128 12.19 13.90 7.36
C GLY A 128 12.91 15.13 6.79
N PHE A 129 12.18 16.09 6.25
CA PHE A 129 12.73 17.38 5.83
C PHE A 129 13.29 18.17 7.01
N PHE A 130 12.51 18.31 8.06
CA PHE A 130 12.92 19.08 9.24
C PHE A 130 14.21 18.49 9.85
N LEU A 131 14.22 17.18 10.11
CA LEU A 131 15.39 16.50 10.68
C LEU A 131 16.57 16.46 9.70
N GLY A 132 16.32 16.26 8.40
CA GLY A 132 17.37 16.27 7.37
C GLY A 132 18.05 17.60 7.22
N ILE A 133 17.30 18.72 7.29
CA ILE A 133 17.89 20.07 7.28
C ILE A 133 18.73 20.30 8.53
N ILE A 134 18.23 19.96 9.72
CA ILE A 134 19.00 20.09 10.97
C ILE A 134 20.29 19.27 10.88
N SER A 135 20.18 18.01 10.47
CA SER A 135 21.32 17.10 10.32
C SER A 135 22.36 17.64 9.33
N GLY A 136 21.92 18.22 8.20
CA GLY A 136 22.80 18.80 7.21
C GLY A 136 23.47 20.12 7.65
N ILE A 137 22.75 21.01 8.38
CA ILE A 137 23.31 22.24 8.93
C ILE A 137 24.37 21.93 9.98
N TYR A 138 24.09 20.98 10.88
CA TYR A 138 25.00 20.56 11.95
C TYR A 138 25.87 19.36 11.56
N ASN A 139 26.23 19.25 10.28
CA ASN A 139 27.01 18.16 9.72
C ASN A 139 28.28 17.86 10.55
N GLY A 140 28.48 16.58 10.87
CA GLY A 140 29.65 16.10 11.62
C GLY A 140 29.56 16.28 13.13
N THR A 141 28.57 17.01 13.65
CA THR A 141 28.37 17.19 15.09
C THR A 141 27.62 16.01 15.71
N TRP A 142 27.52 16.00 17.04
CA TRP A 142 26.74 14.98 17.75
C TRP A 142 25.26 15.01 17.39
N VAL A 143 24.69 16.18 17.07
CA VAL A 143 23.28 16.34 16.63
C VAL A 143 23.06 15.56 15.35
N ASP A 144 23.91 15.75 14.35
CA ASP A 144 23.90 15.02 13.09
C ASP A 144 23.97 13.50 13.32
N LYS A 145 24.97 13.06 14.11
CA LYS A 145 25.16 11.64 14.40
C LYS A 145 23.95 11.02 15.11
N THR A 146 23.33 11.73 16.03
CA THR A 146 22.14 11.25 16.76
C THR A 146 20.93 11.13 15.82
N ILE A 147 20.69 12.12 14.98
CA ILE A 147 19.58 12.06 13.99
C ILE A 147 19.80 10.88 13.03
N GLN A 148 21.03 10.69 12.52
CA GLN A 148 21.34 9.56 11.64
C GLN A 148 21.17 8.21 12.35
N LEU A 149 21.62 8.11 13.59
CA LEU A 149 21.47 6.87 14.38
C LEU A 149 20.00 6.52 14.58
N ILE A 150 19.19 7.47 15.08
CA ILE A 150 17.76 7.26 15.33
C ILE A 150 17.04 6.88 14.02
N SER A 151 17.34 7.59 12.93
CA SER A 151 16.74 7.30 11.63
C SER A 151 17.11 5.89 11.14
N THR A 152 18.37 5.49 11.26
CA THR A 152 18.85 4.17 10.84
C THR A 152 18.23 3.05 11.68
N VAL A 153 18.16 3.22 13.00
CA VAL A 153 17.49 2.28 13.90
C VAL A 153 16.02 2.15 13.55
N GLY A 154 15.32 3.27 13.34
CA GLY A 154 13.92 3.27 12.95
C GLY A 154 13.63 2.53 11.65
N MET A 155 14.55 2.62 10.67
CA MET A 155 14.42 1.90 9.39
C MET A 155 14.71 0.39 9.53
N SER A 156 15.57 0.00 10.47
CA SER A 156 16.03 -1.39 10.63
C SER A 156 14.99 -2.27 11.33
N VAL A 157 14.10 -1.67 12.11
CA VAL A 157 13.06 -2.41 12.85
C VAL A 157 11.93 -2.85 11.90
N PRO A 158 11.45 -4.10 11.99
CA PRO A 158 10.28 -4.55 11.23
C PRO A 158 9.04 -3.72 11.56
N SER A 159 8.25 -3.33 10.54
CA SER A 159 7.09 -2.44 10.72
C SER A 159 6.04 -2.99 11.68
N PHE A 160 5.78 -4.31 11.65
CA PHE A 160 4.84 -4.94 12.58
C PHE A 160 5.29 -4.85 14.05
N PHE A 161 6.60 -5.01 14.30
CA PHE A 161 7.15 -4.88 15.64
C PHE A 161 7.05 -3.42 16.13
N SER A 162 7.38 -2.45 15.26
CA SER A 162 7.20 -1.04 15.56
C SER A 162 5.73 -0.72 15.85
N ALA A 163 4.78 -1.29 15.07
CA ALA A 163 3.35 -1.08 15.31
C ALA A 163 2.94 -1.54 16.71
N ILE A 164 3.31 -2.75 17.11
CA ILE A 164 3.02 -3.29 18.45
C ILE A 164 3.65 -2.43 19.54
N LEU A 165 4.94 -2.07 19.37
CA LEU A 165 5.67 -1.29 20.37
C LEU A 165 5.06 0.10 20.57
N PHE A 166 4.79 0.83 19.48
CA PHE A 166 4.22 2.18 19.55
C PHE A 166 2.76 2.15 20.04
N SER A 167 1.95 1.17 19.62
CA SER A 167 0.59 1.00 20.15
C SER A 167 0.60 0.71 21.64
N TRP A 168 1.51 -0.13 22.10
CA TRP A 168 1.65 -0.43 23.53
C TRP A 168 2.10 0.81 24.34
N ILE A 169 3.15 1.52 23.88
CA ILE A 169 3.66 2.69 24.59
C ILE A 169 2.62 3.82 24.60
N PHE A 170 2.14 4.22 23.42
CA PHE A 170 1.29 5.43 23.30
C PHE A 170 -0.20 5.14 23.50
N GLY A 171 -0.66 3.94 23.10
CA GLY A 171 -2.06 3.55 23.22
C GLY A 171 -2.44 2.86 24.54
N ALA A 172 -1.45 2.26 25.26
CA ALA A 172 -1.71 1.63 26.54
C ALA A 172 -1.03 2.38 27.70
N LEU A 173 0.31 2.47 27.73
CA LEU A 173 1.03 3.05 28.88
C LEU A 173 0.80 4.56 29.01
N LEU A 174 0.82 5.29 27.91
CA LEU A 174 0.66 6.76 27.87
C LEU A 174 -0.74 7.20 27.44
N ASN A 175 -1.72 6.30 27.39
CA ASN A 175 -3.08 6.62 26.95
C ASN A 175 -3.68 7.81 27.69
N ALA A 176 -3.49 7.91 29.02
CA ALA A 176 -3.97 9.02 29.84
C ALA A 176 -3.44 10.41 29.42
N HIS A 177 -2.26 10.45 28.77
CA HIS A 177 -1.63 11.69 28.31
C HIS A 177 -1.84 11.94 26.81
N THR A 178 -1.83 10.88 26.01
CA THR A 178 -1.92 10.96 24.54
C THR A 178 -3.34 10.91 24.03
N ASN A 179 -4.25 10.30 24.80
CA ASN A 179 -5.62 9.97 24.39
C ASN A 179 -5.68 9.16 23.06
N LEU A 180 -4.60 8.40 22.76
CA LEU A 180 -4.52 7.53 21.59
C LEU A 180 -4.97 6.13 21.97
N ASN A 181 -5.65 5.45 21.05
CA ASN A 181 -6.09 4.08 21.26
C ASN A 181 -4.99 3.09 20.81
N MET A 182 -4.90 1.97 21.53
CA MET A 182 -3.98 0.87 21.14
C MET A 182 -4.41 0.22 19.83
N THR A 183 -5.72 0.06 19.64
CA THR A 183 -6.38 -0.46 18.45
C THR A 183 -7.59 0.41 18.13
N GLY A 184 -8.01 0.46 16.87
CA GLY A 184 -9.20 1.20 16.47
C GLY A 184 -9.33 1.23 14.96
N SER A 185 -10.52 1.49 14.47
CA SER A 185 -10.80 1.68 13.06
C SER A 185 -10.84 3.16 12.71
N LEU A 186 -10.55 3.50 11.44
CA LEU A 186 -10.71 4.86 10.94
C LEU A 186 -12.18 5.31 10.98
N TYR A 187 -13.10 4.38 10.79
CA TYR A 187 -14.54 4.59 10.89
C TYR A 187 -15.09 3.69 11.99
N GLU A 188 -15.63 4.28 13.02
CA GLU A 188 -16.32 3.58 14.11
C GLU A 188 -17.82 3.86 14.03
N LEU A 189 -18.62 2.86 14.34
CA LEU A 189 -20.06 3.04 14.43
C LEU A 189 -20.35 3.89 15.66
N ASP A 190 -21.26 4.85 15.53
CA ASP A 190 -21.75 5.61 16.68
C ASP A 190 -22.42 4.67 17.69
N ASP A 191 -22.34 5.03 18.99
CA ASP A 191 -22.96 4.26 20.08
C ASP A 191 -24.47 4.06 19.88
N PHE A 192 -25.11 4.92 19.10
CA PHE A 192 -26.53 4.84 18.76
C PHE A 192 -26.83 4.11 17.43
N GLY A 193 -25.76 3.72 16.66
CA GLY A 193 -25.90 3.02 15.39
C GLY A 193 -26.41 3.89 14.23
N GLU A 194 -26.42 5.21 14.37
CA GLU A 194 -26.94 6.14 13.34
C GLU A 194 -25.97 6.37 12.18
N GLY A 195 -24.70 5.95 12.28
CA GLY A 195 -23.74 6.10 11.20
C GLY A 195 -22.30 5.81 11.58
N ALA A 196 -21.42 5.80 10.58
CA ALA A 196 -19.98 5.66 10.78
C ALA A 196 -19.34 7.04 11.01
N GLN A 197 -18.71 7.22 12.17
CA GLN A 197 -17.98 8.43 12.52
C GLN A 197 -16.50 8.29 12.19
N LEU A 198 -15.89 9.34 11.63
CA LEU A 198 -14.47 9.39 11.32
C LEU A 198 -13.65 9.65 12.59
N GLN A 199 -12.79 8.72 12.94
CA GLN A 199 -11.89 8.79 14.12
C GLN A 199 -10.45 9.05 13.68
N ILE A 200 -10.12 10.32 13.40
CA ILE A 200 -8.76 10.71 12.91
C ILE A 200 -7.66 10.32 13.91
N LYS A 201 -7.94 10.30 15.22
CA LYS A 201 -6.96 9.89 16.22
C LYS A 201 -6.45 8.47 16.03
N ASN A 202 -7.28 7.57 15.51
CA ASN A 202 -6.90 6.18 15.23
C ASN A 202 -5.96 6.06 14.01
N LEU A 203 -5.82 7.12 13.21
CA LEU A 203 -4.89 7.19 12.08
C LEU A 203 -3.46 7.56 12.50
N ILE A 204 -3.29 8.26 13.64
CA ILE A 204 -2.02 8.87 14.03
C ILE A 204 -0.91 7.83 14.23
N LEU A 205 -1.14 6.83 15.08
CA LEU A 205 -0.14 5.81 15.37
C LEU A 205 0.19 4.95 14.13
N PRO A 206 -0.77 4.38 13.41
CA PRO A 206 -0.49 3.63 12.19
C PRO A 206 0.25 4.45 11.14
N ALA A 207 -0.14 5.72 10.93
CA ALA A 207 0.50 6.60 9.97
C ALA A 207 1.94 6.94 10.37
N PHE A 208 2.21 7.18 11.64
CA PHE A 208 3.56 7.42 12.14
C PHE A 208 4.45 6.19 11.97
N VAL A 209 3.99 5.02 12.39
CA VAL A 209 4.74 3.76 12.28
C VAL A 209 5.06 3.42 10.83
N LEU A 210 4.08 3.52 9.94
CA LEU A 210 4.28 3.26 8.52
C LEU A 210 5.22 4.29 7.88
N GLY A 211 5.20 5.54 8.39
CA GLY A 211 6.04 6.65 7.95
C GLY A 211 7.51 6.59 8.40
N ILE A 212 7.87 5.81 9.43
CA ILE A 212 9.24 5.78 9.98
C ILE A 212 10.30 5.40 8.93
N ARG A 213 10.02 4.40 8.09
CA ARG A 213 10.99 3.95 7.07
C ARG A 213 11.25 5.00 6.00
N PRO A 214 10.24 5.56 5.29
CA PRO A 214 10.49 6.63 4.34
C PRO A 214 11.05 7.90 5.00
N LEU A 215 10.66 8.22 6.25
CA LEU A 215 11.23 9.31 7.02
C LEU A 215 12.76 9.19 7.10
N ALA A 216 13.28 8.03 7.46
CA ALA A 216 14.72 7.79 7.57
C ALA A 216 15.43 8.03 6.24
N VAL A 217 14.88 7.54 5.13
CA VAL A 217 15.44 7.74 3.79
C VAL A 217 15.39 9.22 3.40
N ILE A 218 14.30 9.91 3.69
CA ILE A 218 14.14 11.34 3.40
C ILE A 218 15.15 12.16 4.20
N VAL A 219 15.37 11.87 5.49
CA VAL A 219 16.42 12.52 6.33
C VAL A 219 17.77 12.41 5.65
N GLN A 220 18.15 11.20 5.21
CA GLN A 220 19.45 10.97 4.56
C GLN A 220 19.59 11.70 3.23
N LEU A 221 18.54 11.69 2.40
CA LEU A 221 18.54 12.36 1.09
C LEU A 221 18.59 13.88 1.24
N VAL A 222 17.80 14.45 2.14
CA VAL A 222 17.80 15.89 2.41
C VAL A 222 19.16 16.34 2.97
N ARG A 223 19.70 15.59 3.94
CA ARG A 223 21.02 15.86 4.51
C ARG A 223 22.13 15.84 3.45
N SER A 224 22.23 14.76 2.69
CA SER A 224 23.29 14.60 1.68
C SER A 224 23.15 15.64 0.57
N GLY A 225 21.94 15.89 0.08
CA GLY A 225 21.69 16.94 -0.92
C GLY A 225 22.01 18.33 -0.40
N LEU A 226 21.75 18.61 0.90
CA LEU A 226 22.09 19.89 1.50
C LEU A 226 23.61 20.06 1.56
N ILE A 227 24.37 19.05 2.00
CA ILE A 227 25.84 19.09 2.08
C ILE A 227 26.44 19.28 0.67
N GLU A 228 25.98 18.51 -0.30
CA GLU A 228 26.45 18.59 -1.69
C GLU A 228 26.22 19.98 -2.29
N VAL A 229 24.98 20.50 -2.20
CA VAL A 229 24.63 21.82 -2.75
C VAL A 229 25.39 22.94 -2.04
N MET A 230 25.58 22.85 -0.72
CA MET A 230 26.32 23.87 0.05
C MET A 230 27.79 23.98 -0.36
N SER A 231 28.37 22.98 -1.00
CA SER A 231 29.76 22.97 -1.51
C SER A 231 29.91 23.62 -2.89
N GLN A 232 28.82 23.91 -3.61
CA GLN A 232 28.82 24.42 -4.98
C GLN A 232 29.27 25.90 -5.07
N ASP A 233 29.89 26.28 -6.17
CA ASP A 233 30.44 27.62 -6.37
C ASP A 233 29.39 28.73 -6.44
N TYR A 234 28.18 28.42 -6.96
CA TYR A 234 27.08 29.38 -6.96
C TYR A 234 26.58 29.73 -5.56
N ILE A 235 26.73 28.82 -4.60
CA ILE A 235 26.44 29.09 -3.19
C ILE A 235 27.49 30.02 -2.57
N ARG A 236 28.78 29.84 -2.92
CA ARG A 236 29.84 30.76 -2.51
C ARG A 236 29.56 32.17 -3.04
N THR A 237 29.14 32.30 -4.31
CA THR A 237 28.74 33.55 -4.92
C THR A 237 27.54 34.16 -4.22
N ALA A 238 26.53 33.37 -3.86
CA ALA A 238 25.36 33.88 -3.13
C ALA A 238 25.73 34.43 -1.75
N LYS A 239 26.63 33.76 -1.03
CA LYS A 239 27.15 34.22 0.26
C LYS A 239 27.98 35.50 0.10
N ALA A 240 28.82 35.57 -0.93
CA ALA A 240 29.62 36.77 -1.24
C ALA A 240 28.74 38.00 -1.57
N LYS A 241 27.54 37.81 -2.13
CA LYS A 241 26.52 38.82 -2.35
C LYS A 241 25.76 39.24 -1.09
N GLY A 242 26.13 38.73 0.09
CA GLY A 242 25.53 39.10 1.38
C GLY A 242 24.20 38.42 1.71
N LEU A 243 23.84 37.35 1.00
CA LEU A 243 22.63 36.59 1.35
C LEU A 243 22.77 35.90 2.70
N SER A 244 21.73 36.01 3.56
CA SER A 244 21.72 35.36 4.84
C SER A 244 21.73 33.82 4.70
N PRO A 245 22.29 33.05 5.68
CA PRO A 245 22.34 31.60 5.62
C PRO A 245 20.97 30.94 5.39
N LEU A 246 19.92 31.43 6.05
CA LEU A 246 18.57 30.93 5.87
C LEU A 246 18.03 31.18 4.44
N SER A 247 18.33 32.36 3.88
CA SER A 247 17.93 32.67 2.50
C SER A 247 18.63 31.78 1.48
N VAL A 248 19.93 31.48 1.71
CA VAL A 248 20.71 30.55 0.87
C VAL A 248 20.08 29.16 0.94
N ILE A 249 19.79 28.64 2.14
CA ILE A 249 19.18 27.32 2.31
C ILE A 249 17.83 27.26 1.59
N TYR A 250 16.93 28.19 1.87
CA TYR A 250 15.57 28.13 1.35
C TYR A 250 15.50 28.37 -0.17
N LYS A 251 16.22 29.37 -0.70
CA LYS A 251 16.12 29.76 -2.12
C LYS A 251 16.99 28.92 -3.06
N HIS A 252 18.11 28.42 -2.59
CA HIS A 252 19.10 27.77 -3.45
C HIS A 252 19.31 26.28 -3.10
N VAL A 253 19.41 25.93 -1.82
CA VAL A 253 19.79 24.58 -1.43
C VAL A 253 18.57 23.63 -1.52
N LEU A 254 17.48 23.95 -0.86
CA LEU A 254 16.30 23.08 -0.83
C LEU A 254 15.77 22.82 -2.23
N LYS A 255 15.66 23.84 -3.07
CA LYS A 255 15.15 23.69 -4.43
C LYS A 255 15.94 22.67 -5.26
N ASN A 256 17.27 22.65 -5.10
CA ASN A 256 18.14 21.78 -5.89
C ASN A 256 18.33 20.38 -5.27
N SER A 257 18.10 20.24 -3.96
CA SER A 257 18.19 18.94 -3.26
C SER A 257 16.89 18.11 -3.30
N LEU A 258 15.79 18.68 -3.81
CA LEU A 258 14.47 18.05 -3.79
C LEU A 258 14.29 16.87 -4.76
N ASN A 259 14.96 16.89 -5.91
CA ASN A 259 14.73 15.89 -6.96
C ASN A 259 14.87 14.43 -6.48
N PRO A 260 15.94 14.03 -5.75
CA PRO A 260 16.07 12.67 -5.23
C PRO A 260 14.96 12.33 -4.22
N VAL A 261 14.55 13.34 -3.43
CA VAL A 261 13.50 13.15 -2.42
C VAL A 261 12.14 12.88 -3.06
N ILE A 262 11.76 13.63 -4.10
CA ILE A 262 10.50 13.42 -4.83
C ILE A 262 10.44 12.01 -5.40
N THR A 263 11.53 11.54 -6.01
CA THR A 263 11.61 10.19 -6.55
C THR A 263 11.46 9.13 -5.45
N ALA A 264 12.14 9.30 -4.33
CA ALA A 264 12.05 8.39 -3.18
C ALA A 264 10.63 8.37 -2.59
N VAL A 265 10.01 9.53 -2.39
CA VAL A 265 8.62 9.67 -1.89
C VAL A 265 7.63 8.93 -2.78
N SER A 266 7.75 9.08 -4.11
CA SER A 266 6.88 8.38 -5.06
C SER A 266 7.03 6.86 -4.98
N GLY A 267 8.26 6.36 -4.87
CA GLY A 267 8.55 4.94 -4.71
C GLY A 267 8.02 4.37 -3.38
N TRP A 268 8.21 5.10 -2.29
CA TRP A 268 7.70 4.71 -0.98
C TRP A 268 6.17 4.72 -0.92
N PHE A 269 5.53 5.70 -1.53
CA PHE A 269 4.06 5.73 -1.61
C PHE A 269 3.51 4.49 -2.31
N ALA A 270 4.08 4.12 -3.46
CA ALA A 270 3.68 2.90 -4.15
C ALA A 270 3.93 1.62 -3.30
N SER A 271 5.05 1.58 -2.57
CA SER A 271 5.38 0.47 -1.65
C SER A 271 4.39 0.38 -0.48
N MET A 272 3.95 1.51 0.06
CA MET A 272 2.96 1.56 1.15
C MET A 272 1.61 1.02 0.71
N LEU A 273 1.15 1.33 -0.50
CA LEU A 273 -0.09 0.79 -1.04
C LEU A 273 -0.07 -0.75 -1.15
N ALA A 274 1.11 -1.34 -1.33
CA ALA A 274 1.29 -2.78 -1.40
C ALA A 274 1.57 -3.44 -0.02
N GLY A 275 2.09 -2.69 0.95
CA GLY A 275 2.67 -3.21 2.19
C GLY A 275 2.04 -2.76 3.50
N ALA A 276 0.91 -2.04 3.48
CA ALA A 276 0.25 -1.54 4.69
C ALA A 276 -0.44 -2.62 5.53
N VAL A 277 -0.63 -3.83 4.99
CA VAL A 277 -1.41 -4.93 5.60
C VAL A 277 -1.06 -5.19 7.07
N PHE A 278 0.24 -5.21 7.42
CA PHE A 278 0.66 -5.51 8.81
C PHE A 278 0.45 -4.35 9.81
N VAL A 279 0.09 -3.18 9.33
CA VAL A 279 -0.14 -2.00 10.17
C VAL A 279 -1.63 -1.67 10.24
N GLU A 280 -2.41 -2.15 9.27
CA GLU A 280 -3.88 -2.00 9.22
C GLU A 280 -4.60 -3.04 10.09
N TYR A 281 -3.96 -4.16 10.41
CA TYR A 281 -4.45 -5.21 11.30
C TYR A 281 -3.83 -5.11 12.69
#